data_8cead1ac1133a056c1c389150609ad3e
#
_entry.id   8cead1ac1133a056c1c389150609ad3e
#
_cell.length_a   1.000
_cell.length_b   1.000
_cell.length_c   1.000
_cell.angle_alpha   90.00
_cell.angle_beta   90.00
_cell.angle_gamma   90.00
#
_symmetry.space_group_name_H-M   'P 1'
#
loop_
_entity.id
_entity.type
_entity.pdbx_description
1 polymer ?
#
loop_
_entity_poly.entity_id
_entity_poly.type
_entity_poly.pdbx_seq_one_letter_code
_entity_poly.pdbx_strand_id
1 'polypeptide(L)'
;MVFTHDMADWLSFNIDEAWLAENISWKDFGTGVRLGKLKREEKTSLVLYEAQSDVEVDAFMPHSHPGGECYVVLEGEVWDEDGSYPTGSIVWMDPESTHTPKTRGKTLILVLWPQGGKAA
;
A
#
# COMPACT_ATOMS: atom_id res chain seq x y z
N MET A 1 -16.27 -3.27 -0.98
CA MET A 1 -16.13 -1.92 -0.42
C MET A 1 -16.35 -0.90 -1.51
N VAL A 2 -17.02 0.13 -1.17
CA VAL A 2 -17.18 1.26 -2.07
C VAL A 2 -16.92 2.53 -1.25
N PHE A 3 -16.12 3.42 -1.79
CA PHE A 3 -16.04 4.74 -1.22
C PHE A 3 -17.38 5.42 -1.47
N THR A 4 -18.05 5.79 -0.41
CA THR A 4 -19.25 6.60 -0.53
C THR A 4 -18.83 7.92 -1.16
N HIS A 5 -19.50 8.34 -2.18
CA HIS A 5 -19.13 9.58 -2.80
C HIS A 5 -20.34 10.38 -3.26
N ASP A 6 -20.25 11.62 -3.07
CA ASP A 6 -20.82 12.59 -3.97
C ASP A 6 -19.64 13.13 -4.76
N MET A 7 -19.87 14.07 -5.63
CA MET A 7 -18.80 14.53 -6.51
C MET A 7 -17.65 15.18 -5.76
N ALA A 8 -17.90 15.73 -4.58
CA ALA A 8 -16.86 16.37 -3.80
C ALA A 8 -15.92 15.37 -3.12
N ASP A 9 -16.40 14.16 -2.91
CA ASP A 9 -15.66 13.14 -2.18
C ASP A 9 -14.95 12.15 -3.10
N TRP A 10 -15.07 12.33 -4.39
CA TRP A 10 -14.43 11.47 -5.35
C TRP A 10 -12.91 11.55 -5.21
N LEU A 11 -12.26 10.42 -5.05
CA LEU A 11 -10.81 10.37 -4.96
C LEU A 11 -10.20 10.25 -6.35
N SER A 12 -9.25 11.12 -6.66
CA SER A 12 -8.38 10.96 -7.81
C SER A 12 -6.97 11.35 -7.40
N PHE A 13 -5.99 10.64 -7.93
CA PHE A 13 -4.61 11.00 -7.69
C PHE A 13 -3.75 10.60 -8.87
N ASN A 14 -2.53 11.12 -8.85
CA ASN A 14 -1.55 10.88 -9.89
C ASN A 14 -0.27 10.39 -9.23
N ILE A 15 0.39 9.43 -9.83
CA ILE A 15 1.67 8.92 -9.30
C ILE A 15 2.84 9.86 -9.59
N ASP A 16 2.59 10.98 -10.24
CA ASP A 16 3.58 12.01 -10.46
C ASP A 16 4.17 12.49 -9.14
N GLU A 17 5.49 12.53 -9.06
CA GLU A 17 6.17 12.89 -7.81
C GLU A 17 5.81 14.27 -7.30
N ALA A 18 5.61 15.24 -8.19
CA ALA A 18 5.24 16.59 -7.78
C ALA A 18 3.85 16.60 -7.16
N TRP A 19 2.92 15.90 -7.76
CA TRP A 19 1.56 15.80 -7.21
C TRP A 19 1.57 15.13 -5.83
N LEU A 20 2.31 14.04 -5.71
CA LEU A 20 2.42 13.32 -4.44
C LEU A 20 3.05 14.18 -3.36
N ALA A 21 4.09 14.93 -3.70
CA ALA A 21 4.76 15.80 -2.75
C ALA A 21 3.82 16.90 -2.23
N GLU A 22 2.95 17.42 -3.08
CA GLU A 22 2.03 18.49 -2.71
C GLU A 22 0.79 18.01 -1.97
N ASN A 23 0.33 16.79 -2.27
CA ASN A 23 -1.00 16.34 -1.83
C ASN A 23 -0.98 15.24 -0.79
N ILE A 24 0.15 14.58 -0.59
CA ILE A 24 0.25 13.48 0.36
C ILE A 24 1.15 13.87 1.53
N SER A 25 0.64 13.68 2.73
CA SER A 25 1.46 13.78 3.94
C SER A 25 2.05 12.41 4.21
N TRP A 26 3.35 12.30 4.00
CA TRP A 26 4.06 11.05 4.20
C TRP A 26 4.46 10.89 5.67
N LYS A 27 4.34 9.68 6.15
CA LYS A 27 4.77 9.31 7.48
C LYS A 27 5.77 8.16 7.37
N ASP A 28 6.88 8.26 8.07
CA ASP A 28 7.86 7.18 8.10
C ASP A 28 7.23 5.91 8.68
N PHE A 29 7.48 4.80 8.04
CA PHE A 29 6.93 3.51 8.42
C PHE A 29 8.05 2.46 8.31
N GLY A 30 8.93 2.47 9.29
CA GLY A 30 10.10 1.61 9.25
C GLY A 30 11.22 2.20 8.40
N THR A 31 12.28 1.43 8.24
CA THR A 31 13.47 1.89 7.54
C THR A 31 13.26 1.91 6.04
N GLY A 32 13.33 3.10 5.45
CA GLY A 32 13.25 3.26 4.01
C GLY A 32 11.84 3.16 3.42
N VAL A 33 10.81 3.12 4.26
CA VAL A 33 9.44 3.04 3.81
C VAL A 33 8.63 4.20 4.36
N ARG A 34 7.77 4.77 3.54
CA ARG A 34 6.84 5.82 3.95
C ARG A 34 5.42 5.40 3.63
N LEU A 35 4.50 5.85 4.46
CA LEU A 35 3.07 5.61 4.29
C LEU A 35 2.37 6.94 4.02
N GLY A 36 1.58 6.97 2.97
CA GLY A 36 0.74 8.12 2.65
C GLY A 36 -0.73 7.71 2.66
N LYS A 37 -1.55 8.43 3.40
CA LYS A 37 -2.98 8.13 3.45
C LYS A 37 -3.69 8.86 2.31
N LEU A 38 -4.48 8.12 1.55
CA LEU A 38 -5.27 8.70 0.47
C LEU A 38 -6.71 8.91 0.89
N LYS A 39 -7.34 7.89 1.42
CA LYS A 39 -8.75 7.95 1.78
C LYS A 39 -9.03 6.96 2.90
N ARG A 40 -9.91 7.36 3.80
CA ARG A 40 -10.44 6.46 4.81
C ARG A 40 -11.93 6.70 4.93
N GLU A 41 -12.69 5.63 4.95
CA GLU A 41 -14.12 5.70 5.17
C GLU A 41 -14.52 4.55 6.07
N GLU A 42 -15.02 4.85 7.25
CA GLU A 42 -15.30 3.87 8.29
C GLU A 42 -14.04 3.04 8.57
N LYS A 43 -14.06 1.76 8.26
CA LYS A 43 -12.90 0.87 8.45
C LYS A 43 -12.08 0.68 7.21
N THR A 44 -12.57 1.13 6.06
CA THR A 44 -11.86 0.97 4.80
C THR A 44 -10.77 2.02 4.66
N SER A 45 -9.58 1.59 4.33
CA SER A 45 -8.45 2.51 4.13
C SER A 45 -7.79 2.27 2.78
N LEU A 46 -7.45 3.37 2.13
CA LEU A 46 -6.68 3.38 0.89
C LEU A 46 -5.42 4.17 1.16
N VAL A 47 -4.28 3.54 0.97
CA VAL A 47 -2.99 4.14 1.30
C VAL A 47 -1.96 3.89 0.21
N LEU A 48 -0.89 4.67 0.26
CA LEU A 48 0.29 4.43 -0.56
C LEU A 48 1.45 4.04 0.35
N TYR A 49 2.21 3.04 -0.06
CA TYR A 49 3.52 2.75 0.49
C TYR A 49 4.58 3.13 -0.53
N GLU A 50 5.61 3.82 -0.08
CA GLU A 50 6.77 4.12 -0.91
C GLU A 50 8.01 3.58 -0.23
N ALA A 51 8.77 2.76 -0.97
CA ALA A 51 10.09 2.31 -0.57
C ALA A 51 11.12 3.01 -1.44
N GLN A 52 12.16 3.57 -0.83
CA GLN A 52 13.16 4.35 -1.56
C GLN A 52 14.15 3.47 -2.32
N SER A 53 14.32 2.23 -1.88
CA SER A 53 15.29 1.31 -2.45
C SER A 53 14.90 -0.11 -2.10
N ASP A 54 15.82 -1.05 -2.26
CA ASP A 54 15.60 -2.41 -1.82
C ASP A 54 15.29 -2.43 -0.32
N VAL A 55 14.17 -3.03 0.03
CA VAL A 55 13.77 -3.21 1.41
C VAL A 55 13.55 -4.70 1.64
N GLU A 56 14.24 -5.27 2.59
CA GLU A 56 14.16 -6.70 2.83
C GLU A 56 13.52 -7.03 4.17
N VAL A 57 14.10 -6.71 5.26
CA VAL A 57 13.64 -7.21 6.54
C VAL A 57 13.07 -6.08 7.37
N ASP A 58 12.06 -6.39 8.15
CA ASP A 58 11.51 -5.54 9.21
C ASP A 58 10.69 -4.32 8.77
N ALA A 59 10.81 -3.87 7.54
CA ALA A 59 10.02 -2.74 7.08
C ALA A 59 8.55 -3.11 6.93
N PHE A 60 8.30 -4.32 6.42
CA PHE A 60 6.96 -4.87 6.31
C PHE A 60 6.91 -6.14 7.14
N MET A 61 6.69 -6.01 8.42
CA MET A 61 6.63 -7.19 9.30
C MET A 61 5.50 -8.12 8.87
N PRO A 62 5.63 -9.43 9.17
CA PRO A 62 4.52 -10.35 8.92
C PRO A 62 3.26 -9.79 9.57
N HIS A 63 2.20 -9.73 8.79
CA HIS A 63 0.96 -9.14 9.27
C HIS A 63 -0.23 -9.75 8.55
N SER A 64 -1.39 -9.56 9.12
CA SER A 64 -2.66 -9.87 8.48
C SER A 64 -3.59 -8.69 8.62
N HIS A 65 -4.58 -8.63 7.77
CA HIS A 65 -5.59 -7.56 7.80
C HIS A 65 -6.97 -8.20 7.89
N PRO A 66 -7.86 -7.73 8.80
CA PRO A 66 -9.13 -8.39 9.07
C PRO A 66 -10.02 -8.64 7.85
N GLY A 67 -10.01 -7.73 6.90
CA GLY A 67 -10.80 -7.88 5.66
C GLY A 67 -9.98 -8.24 4.45
N GLY A 68 -8.73 -8.64 4.64
CA GLY A 68 -7.82 -8.89 3.54
C GLY A 68 -7.12 -7.62 3.07
N GLU A 69 -6.33 -7.78 2.03
CA GLU A 69 -5.57 -6.68 1.45
C GLU A 69 -5.51 -6.85 -0.06
N CYS A 70 -5.76 -5.78 -0.77
CA CYS A 70 -5.51 -5.73 -2.21
C CYS A 70 -4.46 -4.67 -2.47
N TYR A 71 -3.42 -4.99 -3.23
CA TYR A 71 -2.48 -3.95 -3.61
C TYR A 71 -2.11 -4.02 -5.08
N VAL A 72 -1.72 -2.87 -5.59
CA VAL A 72 -1.27 -2.69 -6.97
C VAL A 72 0.13 -2.11 -6.93
N VAL A 73 1.04 -2.72 -7.66
CA VAL A 73 2.41 -2.22 -7.78
C VAL A 73 2.42 -1.16 -8.88
N LEU A 74 2.53 0.10 -8.48
CA LEU A 74 2.52 1.23 -9.40
C LEU A 74 3.89 1.51 -9.99
N GLU A 75 4.95 1.23 -9.24
CA GLU A 75 6.33 1.43 -9.64
C GLU A 75 7.20 0.43 -8.89
N GLY A 76 8.24 -0.07 -9.53
CA GLY A 76 9.16 -0.99 -8.89
C GLY A 76 8.67 -2.43 -8.86
N GLU A 77 9.09 -3.15 -7.87
CA GLU A 77 8.76 -4.57 -7.72
C GLU A 77 8.64 -4.96 -6.26
N VAL A 78 7.61 -5.75 -5.96
CA VAL A 78 7.42 -6.38 -4.66
C VAL A 78 7.68 -7.87 -4.80
N TRP A 79 8.25 -8.48 -3.79
CA TRP A 79 8.39 -9.93 -3.77
C TRP A 79 8.19 -10.44 -2.34
N ASP A 80 7.79 -11.67 -2.22
CA ASP A 80 7.57 -12.34 -0.93
C ASP A 80 7.83 -13.84 -1.09
N GLU A 81 7.38 -14.60 -0.11
CA GLU A 81 7.57 -16.06 -0.08
C GLU A 81 6.92 -16.77 -1.26
N ASP A 82 5.89 -16.19 -1.83
CA ASP A 82 5.10 -16.81 -2.89
C ASP A 82 5.52 -16.40 -4.30
N GLY A 83 6.30 -15.36 -4.44
CA GLY A 83 6.76 -14.94 -5.76
C GLY A 83 7.15 -13.48 -5.85
N SER A 84 7.25 -13.02 -7.09
CA SER A 84 7.62 -11.65 -7.42
C SER A 84 6.50 -10.97 -8.20
N TYR A 85 6.28 -9.70 -7.91
CA TYR A 85 5.18 -8.93 -8.47
C TYR A 85 5.73 -7.63 -9.04
N PRO A 86 5.96 -7.58 -10.35
CA PRO A 86 6.48 -6.36 -10.98
C PRO A 86 5.40 -5.29 -11.13
N THR A 87 5.82 -4.12 -11.60
CA THR A 87 4.91 -3.00 -11.90
C THR A 87 3.72 -3.48 -12.72
N GLY A 88 2.54 -3.08 -12.30
CA GLY A 88 1.28 -3.47 -12.93
C GLY A 88 0.61 -4.68 -12.29
N SER A 89 1.27 -5.33 -11.33
CA SER A 89 0.67 -6.47 -10.64
C SER A 89 -0.44 -6.01 -9.70
N ILE A 90 -1.50 -6.82 -9.64
CA ILE A 90 -2.58 -6.67 -8.67
C ILE A 90 -2.56 -7.92 -7.81
N VAL A 91 -2.47 -7.76 -6.51
CA VAL A 91 -2.32 -8.88 -5.58
C VAL A 91 -3.42 -8.83 -4.53
N TRP A 92 -4.08 -9.94 -4.33
CA TRP A 92 -5.06 -10.09 -3.25
C TRP A 92 -4.51 -11.01 -2.18
N MET A 93 -4.60 -10.57 -0.93
CA MET A 93 -4.21 -11.35 0.24
C MET A 93 -5.45 -11.61 1.09
N ASP A 94 -5.76 -12.88 1.33
CA ASP A 94 -6.91 -13.27 2.13
C ASP A 94 -6.79 -12.78 3.57
N PRO A 95 -7.92 -12.58 4.27
CA PRO A 95 -7.90 -12.03 5.63
C PRO A 95 -7.01 -12.75 6.62
N GLU A 96 -6.87 -14.05 6.49
CA GLU A 96 -6.09 -14.86 7.43
C GLU A 96 -4.66 -15.13 6.94
N SER A 97 -4.32 -14.65 5.77
CA SER A 97 -2.97 -14.86 5.25
C SER A 97 -1.98 -13.93 5.93
N THR A 98 -0.75 -14.37 5.99
CA THR A 98 0.37 -13.55 6.43
C THR A 98 1.45 -13.58 5.36
N HIS A 99 2.18 -12.50 5.24
CA HIS A 99 3.26 -12.41 4.29
C HIS A 99 4.31 -11.42 4.79
N THR A 100 5.50 -11.52 4.23
CA THR A 100 6.60 -10.60 4.53
C THR A 100 7.06 -9.99 3.21
N PRO A 101 6.36 -8.94 2.75
CA PRO A 101 6.72 -8.33 1.47
C PRO A 101 8.06 -7.60 1.53
N LYS A 102 8.77 -7.64 0.42
CA LYS A 102 10.05 -6.99 0.23
C LYS A 102 10.00 -6.25 -1.10
N THR A 103 10.90 -5.31 -1.28
CA THR A 103 10.93 -4.51 -2.51
C THR A 103 12.29 -4.58 -3.18
N ARG A 104 12.29 -4.35 -4.49
CA ARG A 104 13.49 -4.17 -5.29
C ARG A 104 13.45 -2.83 -5.96
N GLY A 105 14.45 -1.99 -5.66
CA GLY A 105 14.49 -0.63 -6.16
C GLY A 105 13.43 0.25 -5.56
N LYS A 106 13.31 1.44 -6.08
CA LYS A 106 12.26 2.37 -5.65
C LYS A 106 10.89 1.79 -6.02
N THR A 107 10.03 1.67 -5.04
CA THR A 107 8.74 0.98 -5.22
C THR A 107 7.62 1.83 -4.65
N LEU A 108 6.52 1.90 -5.40
CA LEU A 108 5.31 2.59 -4.98
C LEU A 108 4.15 1.62 -5.10
N ILE A 109 3.41 1.44 -4.03
CA ILE A 109 2.33 0.47 -3.93
C ILE A 109 1.06 1.17 -3.47
N LEU A 110 -0.04 0.93 -4.19
CA LEU A 110 -1.36 1.37 -3.77
C LEU A 110 -2.02 0.22 -3.02
N VAL A 111 -2.44 0.45 -1.80
CA VAL A 111 -2.96 -0.60 -0.93
C VAL A 111 -4.37 -0.26 -0.45
N LEU A 112 -5.26 -1.23 -0.60
CA LEU A 112 -6.62 -1.15 -0.10
C LEU A 112 -6.81 -2.17 1.02
N TRP A 113 -7.22 -1.69 2.17
CA TRP A 113 -7.64 -2.52 3.30
C TRP A 113 -9.15 -2.36 3.52
N PRO A 114 -9.96 -3.31 3.05
CA PRO A 114 -11.42 -3.19 3.14
C PRO A 114 -11.94 -3.05 4.57
N GLN A 115 -11.28 -3.66 5.53
CA GLN A 115 -11.66 -3.62 6.95
C GLN A 115 -10.57 -2.99 7.82
N GLY A 116 -9.70 -2.21 7.22
CA GLY A 116 -8.61 -1.55 7.91
C GLY A 116 -7.34 -2.37 7.97
N GLY A 117 -6.26 -1.71 8.34
CA GLY A 117 -4.97 -2.33 8.52
C GLY A 117 -4.69 -2.53 9.99
N LYS A 118 -4.21 -3.71 10.34
CA LYS A 118 -3.81 -4.03 11.69
C LYS A 118 -2.61 -4.95 11.66
N ALA A 119 -1.54 -4.54 12.31
CA ALA A 119 -0.38 -5.41 12.45
C ALA A 119 -0.76 -6.65 13.26
N ALA A 120 -0.29 -7.78 12.81
CA ALA A 120 -0.53 -9.04 13.50
C ALA A 120 0.26 -9.08 14.79
#